data_ca92d1381f9f7a6e375df756bcaf1873
#
_entry.id   ca92d1381f9f7a6e375df756bcaf1873
#
_cell.length_a   1.000
_cell.length_b   1.000
_cell.length_c   1.000
_cell.angle_alpha   90.00
_cell.angle_beta   90.00
_cell.angle_gamma   90.00
#
_symmetry.space_group_name_H-M   'P 1'
#
loop_
_entity.id
_entity.type
_entity.pdbx_description
1 polymer ?
#
loop_
_entity_poly.entity_id
_entity_poly.type
_entity_poly.pdbx_seq_one_letter_code
_entity_poly.pdbx_strand_id
1 'polypeptide(L)'
;MALIRGKNGAWSTKELACQDMPLKVSKCRLLIVDDDEVNRALLHFLLQSFDCITADAINGEEALRQLNLGKNIPTILLLDLNMPIMDGYAVIKAIKNNKETYPFTRIIVISASSYEHFIKREDASNISGYIQKPIDKNKLMALLTSTANEVTNLHQLKIK
;
A
#
# COMPACT_ATOMS: atom_id res chain seq x y z
N MET A 1 0.97 14.45 5.89
CA MET A 1 1.49 14.79 4.56
C MET A 1 1.62 13.50 3.78
N ALA A 2 0.99 13.36 2.60
CA ALA A 2 1.12 12.18 1.77
C ALA A 2 2.17 12.45 0.68
N LEU A 3 3.09 11.50 0.48
CA LEU A 3 4.09 11.55 -0.57
C LEU A 3 3.69 10.56 -1.67
N ILE A 4 3.63 11.02 -2.91
CA ILE A 4 3.27 10.24 -4.08
C ILE A 4 4.47 10.18 -5.02
N ARG A 5 4.74 9.00 -5.57
CA ARG A 5 5.77 8.81 -6.59
C ARG A 5 5.20 9.10 -7.97
N GLY A 6 5.75 10.10 -8.66
CA GLY A 6 5.39 10.40 -10.05
C GLY A 6 5.95 9.39 -11.04
N LYS A 7 5.42 9.37 -12.26
CA LYS A 7 5.86 8.47 -13.36
C LYS A 7 7.34 8.63 -13.73
N ASN A 8 7.94 9.76 -13.41
CA ASN A 8 9.37 10.07 -13.60
C ASN A 8 10.27 9.65 -12.43
N GLY A 9 9.72 8.94 -11.44
CA GLY A 9 10.46 8.48 -10.27
C GLY A 9 10.66 9.53 -9.16
N ALA A 10 10.27 10.77 -9.36
CA ALA A 10 10.41 11.83 -8.36
C ALA A 10 9.29 11.77 -7.32
N TRP A 11 9.62 12.06 -6.06
CA TRP A 11 8.67 12.19 -4.97
C TRP A 11 8.18 13.63 -4.89
N SER A 12 6.87 13.83 -4.86
CA SER A 12 6.28 15.15 -4.69
C SER A 12 5.20 15.15 -3.62
N THR A 13 5.14 16.26 -2.88
CA THR A 13 4.00 16.58 -2.03
C THR A 13 2.93 17.20 -2.92
N LYS A 14 1.93 16.42 -3.31
CA LYS A 14 0.82 16.95 -4.09
C LYS A 14 -0.35 17.24 -3.16
N GLU A 15 -0.83 18.47 -3.14
CA GLU A 15 -2.18 18.77 -2.66
C GLU A 15 -3.16 18.13 -3.63
N LEU A 16 -3.80 17.05 -3.19
CA LEU A 16 -4.82 16.37 -3.96
C LEU A 16 -6.15 17.06 -3.65
N ALA A 17 -6.65 17.81 -4.61
CA ALA A 17 -8.02 18.32 -4.55
C ALA A 17 -8.98 17.12 -4.54
N CYS A 18 -9.74 16.97 -3.46
CA CYS A 18 -10.88 16.07 -3.40
C CYS A 18 -11.96 16.59 -4.34
N GLN A 19 -12.01 16.08 -5.57
CA GLN A 19 -13.21 16.16 -6.40
C GLN A 19 -13.96 14.84 -6.18
N ASP A 20 -15.25 14.94 -5.84
CA ASP A 20 -16.20 13.83 -5.69
C ASP A 20 -16.32 13.06 -7.01
N MET A 21 -15.41 12.16 -7.27
CA MET A 21 -15.58 11.16 -8.32
C MET A 21 -16.07 9.85 -7.70
N PRO A 22 -17.13 9.24 -8.23
CA PRO A 22 -17.53 7.90 -7.82
C PRO A 22 -16.41 6.94 -8.20
N LEU A 23 -15.68 6.45 -7.19
CA LEU A 23 -14.57 5.53 -7.31
C LEU A 23 -15.07 4.12 -7.64
N LYS A 24 -15.31 3.84 -8.92
CA LYS A 24 -15.39 2.45 -9.40
C LYS A 24 -13.95 1.88 -9.47
N VAL A 25 -13.38 1.55 -8.34
CA VAL A 25 -12.13 0.77 -8.27
C VAL A 25 -12.47 -0.67 -7.89
N SER A 26 -13.43 -1.24 -8.57
CA SER A 26 -13.85 -2.62 -8.39
C SER A 26 -12.87 -3.55 -9.10
N LYS A 27 -11.80 -3.97 -8.44
CA LYS A 27 -11.03 -5.21 -8.77
C LYS A 27 -9.61 -5.23 -8.15
N CYS A 28 -9.31 -4.49 -7.09
CA CYS A 28 -8.07 -4.69 -6.35
C CYS A 28 -8.34 -5.20 -4.93
N ARG A 29 -7.36 -5.91 -4.39
CA ARG A 29 -7.34 -6.33 -2.99
C ARG A 29 -6.52 -5.32 -2.18
N LEU A 30 -7.01 -4.96 -1.00
CA LEU A 30 -6.23 -4.27 0.03
C LEU A 30 -5.80 -5.30 1.07
N LEU A 31 -4.50 -5.44 1.27
CA LEU A 31 -3.94 -6.28 2.33
C LEU A 31 -3.42 -5.36 3.43
N ILE A 32 -4.11 -5.35 4.57
CA ILE A 32 -3.78 -4.55 5.75
C ILE A 32 -2.79 -5.36 6.58
N VAL A 33 -1.58 -4.81 6.79
CA VAL A 33 -0.48 -5.50 7.46
C VAL A 33 -0.02 -4.65 8.65
N ASP A 34 -0.48 -5.00 9.85
CA ASP A 34 -0.18 -4.31 11.11
C ASP A 34 -0.40 -5.33 12.24
N ASP A 35 0.48 -5.42 13.22
CA ASP A 35 0.35 -6.35 14.34
C ASP A 35 -0.70 -5.91 15.36
N ASP A 36 -1.01 -4.62 15.42
CA ASP A 36 -2.01 -4.04 16.33
C ASP A 36 -3.43 -4.17 15.73
N GLU A 37 -4.31 -4.89 16.43
CA GLU A 37 -5.71 -5.06 16.05
C GLU A 37 -6.48 -3.74 15.98
N VAL A 38 -6.17 -2.77 16.86
CA VAL A 38 -6.82 -1.45 16.85
C VAL A 38 -6.48 -0.68 15.60
N ASN A 39 -5.23 -0.74 15.14
CA ASN A 39 -4.80 -0.12 13.89
C ASN A 39 -5.51 -0.76 12.68
N ARG A 40 -5.62 -2.09 12.63
CA ARG A 40 -6.34 -2.78 11.55
C ARG A 40 -7.82 -2.41 11.56
N ALA A 41 -8.47 -2.38 12.73
CA ALA A 41 -9.88 -1.96 12.87
C ALA A 41 -10.09 -0.51 12.40
N LEU A 42 -9.17 0.40 12.75
CA LEU A 42 -9.21 1.79 12.27
C LEU A 42 -9.11 1.86 10.74
N LEU A 43 -8.20 1.10 10.14
CA LEU A 43 -8.06 1.06 8.68
C LEU A 43 -9.32 0.50 8.03
N HIS A 44 -9.91 -0.57 8.52
CA HIS A 44 -11.20 -1.08 8.03
C HIS A 44 -12.30 -0.01 8.10
N PHE A 45 -12.39 0.71 9.21
CA PHE A 45 -13.36 1.81 9.35
C PHE A 45 -13.13 2.92 8.31
N LEU A 46 -11.88 3.34 8.10
CA LEU A 46 -11.56 4.38 7.12
C LEU A 46 -11.83 3.93 5.68
N LEU A 47 -11.71 2.63 5.41
CA LEU A 47 -11.85 2.03 4.09
C LEU A 47 -13.28 1.62 3.73
N GLN A 48 -14.27 1.78 4.62
CA GLN A 48 -15.66 1.37 4.37
C GLN A 48 -16.28 1.93 3.09
N SER A 49 -15.83 3.11 2.66
CA SER A 49 -16.29 3.77 1.42
C SER A 49 -15.47 3.40 0.17
N PHE A 50 -14.43 2.57 0.33
CA PHE A 50 -13.57 2.16 -0.77
C PHE A 50 -14.02 0.77 -1.29
N ASP A 51 -14.43 0.71 -2.55
CA ASP A 51 -14.92 -0.53 -3.17
C ASP A 51 -13.77 -1.50 -3.48
N CYS A 52 -13.41 -2.33 -2.51
CA CYS A 52 -12.34 -3.32 -2.62
C CYS A 52 -12.54 -4.51 -1.69
N ILE A 53 -11.85 -5.59 -1.97
CA ILE A 53 -11.75 -6.74 -1.06
C ILE A 53 -10.62 -6.46 -0.07
N THR A 54 -10.90 -6.52 1.22
CA THR A 54 -9.89 -6.37 2.28
C THR A 54 -9.48 -7.72 2.85
N ALA A 55 -8.22 -7.83 3.24
CA ALA A 55 -7.67 -8.96 3.98
C ALA A 55 -6.65 -8.42 5.00
N ASP A 56 -6.45 -9.16 6.09
CA ASP A 56 -5.54 -8.79 7.17
C ASP A 56 -4.34 -9.73 7.24
N ALA A 57 -3.19 -9.18 7.67
CA ALA A 57 -2.03 -9.94 8.11
C ALA A 57 -1.46 -9.27 9.37
N ILE A 58 -1.04 -10.09 10.34
CA ILE A 58 -0.54 -9.60 11.64
C ILE A 58 0.98 -9.47 11.69
N ASN A 59 1.68 -9.88 10.64
CA ASN A 59 3.13 -9.77 10.48
C ASN A 59 3.53 -9.94 9.01
N GLY A 60 4.81 -9.74 8.72
CA GLY A 60 5.33 -9.83 7.36
C GLY A 60 5.30 -11.23 6.74
N GLU A 61 5.47 -12.28 7.53
CA GLU A 61 5.41 -13.68 7.02
C GLU A 61 4.01 -14.01 6.52
N GLU A 62 2.99 -13.64 7.29
CA GLU A 62 1.61 -13.82 6.89
C GLU A 62 1.25 -13.01 5.65
N ALA A 63 1.74 -11.76 5.57
CA ALA A 63 1.56 -10.92 4.40
C ALA A 63 2.14 -11.57 3.13
N LEU A 64 3.37 -12.05 3.18
CA LEU A 64 4.00 -12.73 2.03
C LEU A 64 3.30 -14.03 1.68
N ARG A 65 2.82 -14.80 2.66
CA ARG A 65 2.03 -16.01 2.42
C ARG A 65 0.74 -15.68 1.67
N GLN A 66 0.01 -14.65 2.08
CA GLN A 66 -1.22 -14.22 1.43
C GLN A 66 -0.97 -13.67 0.03
N LEU A 67 0.13 -12.95 -0.19
CA LEU A 67 0.53 -12.49 -1.52
C LEU A 67 0.83 -13.67 -2.45
N ASN A 68 1.50 -14.70 -1.95
CA ASN A 68 1.80 -15.92 -2.71
C ASN A 68 0.55 -16.67 -3.16
N LEU A 69 -0.49 -16.72 -2.34
CA LEU A 69 -1.78 -17.33 -2.67
C LEU A 69 -2.54 -16.52 -3.75
N GLY A 70 -2.30 -15.23 -3.83
CA GLY A 70 -2.99 -14.30 -4.74
C GLY A 70 -2.07 -13.58 -5.73
N LYS A 71 -1.06 -14.23 -6.29
CA LYS A 71 -0.02 -13.61 -7.16
C LYS A 71 -0.55 -12.78 -8.33
N ASN A 72 -1.68 -13.21 -8.90
CA ASN A 72 -2.30 -12.57 -10.06
C ASN A 72 -3.40 -11.58 -9.69
N ILE A 73 -3.64 -11.35 -8.40
CA ILE A 73 -4.65 -10.40 -7.94
C ILE A 73 -3.96 -9.03 -7.76
N PRO A 74 -4.46 -7.96 -8.42
CA PRO A 74 -4.00 -6.60 -8.14
C PRO A 74 -4.12 -6.32 -6.65
N THR A 75 -3.01 -6.09 -5.97
CA THR A 75 -2.98 -5.95 -4.51
C THR A 75 -2.24 -4.69 -4.09
N ILE A 76 -2.82 -3.94 -3.18
CA ILE A 76 -2.17 -2.84 -2.48
C ILE A 76 -1.94 -3.28 -1.03
N LEU A 77 -0.69 -3.29 -0.59
CA LEU A 77 -0.32 -3.46 0.81
C LEU A 77 -0.42 -2.13 1.54
N LEU A 78 -1.18 -2.11 2.63
CA LEU A 78 -1.10 -1.07 3.66
C LEU A 78 -0.21 -1.63 4.76
N LEU A 79 1.05 -1.21 4.80
CA LEU A 79 2.11 -1.90 5.51
C LEU A 79 2.65 -1.07 6.67
N ASP A 80 2.50 -1.56 7.91
CA ASP A 80 3.28 -1.04 9.04
C ASP A 80 4.73 -1.51 8.96
N LEU A 81 5.65 -0.68 9.44
CA LEU A 81 7.08 -1.01 9.42
C LEU A 81 7.52 -1.78 10.66
N ASN A 82 6.88 -1.54 11.81
CA ASN A 82 7.34 -2.04 13.10
C ASN A 82 6.42 -3.17 13.57
N MET A 83 6.73 -4.38 13.17
CA MET A 83 5.98 -5.58 13.54
C MET A 83 6.94 -6.67 14.05
N PRO A 84 6.47 -7.57 14.95
CA PRO A 84 7.24 -8.73 15.38
C PRO A 84 7.38 -9.77 14.25
N ILE A 85 8.27 -10.74 14.44
CA ILE A 85 8.56 -11.88 13.55
C ILE A 85 9.23 -11.44 12.25
N MET A 86 8.53 -10.71 11.40
CA MET A 86 9.04 -10.11 10.18
C MET A 86 8.52 -8.68 10.06
N ASP A 87 9.43 -7.71 10.07
CA ASP A 87 9.12 -6.29 9.98
C ASP A 87 8.76 -5.87 8.54
N GLY A 88 8.20 -4.65 8.41
CA GLY A 88 7.80 -4.14 7.10
C GLY A 88 8.97 -3.90 6.14
N TYR A 89 10.17 -3.61 6.65
CA TYR A 89 11.37 -3.47 5.81
C TYR A 89 11.74 -4.79 5.13
N ALA A 90 11.64 -5.91 5.87
CA ALA A 90 11.87 -7.24 5.31
C ALA A 90 10.83 -7.60 4.25
N VAL A 91 9.56 -7.21 4.44
CA VAL A 91 8.50 -7.38 3.44
C VAL A 91 8.81 -6.59 2.16
N ILE A 92 9.18 -5.31 2.28
CA ILE A 92 9.56 -4.46 1.14
C ILE A 92 10.70 -5.10 0.36
N LYS A 93 11.75 -5.54 1.07
CA LYS A 93 12.92 -6.20 0.47
C LYS A 93 12.55 -7.51 -0.24
N ALA A 94 11.68 -8.32 0.37
CA ALA A 94 11.22 -9.57 -0.23
C ALA A 94 10.45 -9.33 -1.55
N ILE A 95 9.54 -8.35 -1.58
CA ILE A 95 8.78 -7.98 -2.79
C ILE A 95 9.71 -7.39 -3.84
N LYS A 96 10.65 -6.51 -3.45
CA LYS A 96 11.66 -5.91 -4.33
C LYS A 96 12.48 -6.97 -5.07
N ASN A 97 12.95 -7.97 -4.32
CA ASN A 97 13.81 -9.03 -4.86
C ASN A 97 13.04 -10.02 -5.74
N ASN A 98 11.70 -10.03 -5.67
CA ASN A 98 10.84 -10.96 -6.38
C ASN A 98 9.76 -10.23 -7.22
N LYS A 99 10.14 -9.15 -7.90
CA LYS A 99 9.20 -8.32 -8.71
C LYS A 99 8.42 -9.10 -9.76
N GLU A 100 9.04 -10.14 -10.33
CA GLU A 100 8.39 -11.03 -11.30
C GLU A 100 7.29 -11.88 -10.66
N THR A 101 7.47 -12.24 -9.37
CA THR A 101 6.47 -12.97 -8.58
C THR A 101 5.31 -12.09 -8.14
N TYR A 102 5.57 -10.79 -7.90
CA TYR A 102 4.59 -9.83 -7.39
C TYR A 102 4.36 -8.63 -8.34
N PRO A 103 4.09 -8.87 -9.64
CA PRO A 103 4.05 -7.79 -10.65
C PRO A 103 2.90 -6.80 -10.40
N PHE A 104 1.83 -7.25 -9.76
CA PHE A 104 0.62 -6.46 -9.48
C PHE A 104 0.49 -6.05 -8.02
N THR A 105 1.59 -6.05 -7.28
CA THR A 105 1.63 -5.60 -5.89
C THR A 105 2.19 -4.19 -5.80
N ARG A 106 1.52 -3.34 -5.03
CA ARG A 106 1.97 -2.00 -4.67
C ARG A 106 1.98 -1.85 -3.17
N ILE A 107 2.92 -1.06 -2.65
CA ILE A 107 3.12 -0.89 -1.21
C ILE A 107 2.86 0.57 -0.85
N ILE A 108 1.97 0.78 0.10
CA ILE A 108 1.78 2.04 0.81
C ILE A 108 2.21 1.79 2.26
N VAL A 109 3.25 2.47 2.68
CA VAL A 109 3.73 2.38 4.07
C VAL A 109 2.88 3.27 4.97
N ILE A 110 2.48 2.73 6.14
CA ILE A 110 1.76 3.47 7.19
C ILE A 110 2.53 3.28 8.49
N SER A 111 3.25 4.30 8.97
CA SER A 111 4.17 4.15 10.10
C SER A 111 4.14 5.35 11.04
N ALA A 112 4.47 5.11 12.31
CA ALA A 112 4.71 6.18 13.29
C ALA A 112 6.01 6.95 13.01
N SER A 113 6.98 6.33 12.34
CA SER A 113 8.24 6.96 11.97
C SER A 113 8.06 8.04 10.90
N SER A 114 8.98 9.01 10.83
CA SER A 114 8.96 10.00 9.77
C SER A 114 9.46 9.41 8.43
N TYR A 115 9.05 10.02 7.32
CA TYR A 115 9.52 9.63 6.00
C TYR A 115 11.05 9.78 5.86
N GLU A 116 11.63 10.83 6.46
CA GLU A 116 13.08 11.07 6.46
C GLU A 116 13.84 9.94 7.17
N HIS A 117 13.23 9.34 8.21
CA HIS A 117 13.80 8.16 8.87
C HIS A 117 13.72 6.92 7.97
N PHE A 118 12.60 6.75 7.29
CA PHE A 118 12.40 5.64 6.36
C PHE A 118 13.43 5.63 5.23
N ILE A 119 13.63 6.75 4.52
CA ILE A 119 14.54 6.83 3.37
C ILE A 119 16.02 6.66 3.70
N LYS A 120 16.39 6.80 4.99
CA LYS A 120 17.74 6.48 5.47
C LYS A 120 18.02 4.98 5.54
N ARG A 121 16.97 4.16 5.63
CA ARG A 121 17.07 2.69 5.79
C ARG A 121 16.67 1.93 4.55
N GLU A 122 15.81 2.48 3.72
CA GLU A 122 15.23 1.79 2.57
C GLU A 122 15.14 2.70 1.35
N ASP A 123 15.32 2.12 0.19
CA ASP A 123 15.10 2.79 -1.09
C ASP A 123 13.60 2.98 -1.33
N ALA A 124 13.15 4.22 -1.27
CA ALA A 124 11.77 4.60 -1.51
C ALA A 124 11.25 4.26 -2.94
N SER A 125 12.15 3.82 -3.83
CA SER A 125 11.75 3.41 -5.19
C SER A 125 10.81 2.20 -5.22
N ASN A 126 10.70 1.46 -4.12
CA ASN A 126 9.92 0.23 -4.02
C ASN A 126 8.55 0.40 -3.37
N ILE A 127 8.20 1.62 -2.96
CA ILE A 127 6.89 1.94 -2.41
C ILE A 127 6.14 2.93 -3.30
N SER A 128 4.81 2.86 -3.29
CA SER A 128 3.94 3.79 -4.03
C SER A 128 3.58 5.01 -3.21
N GLY A 129 3.64 4.91 -1.88
CA GLY A 129 3.37 6.04 -1.00
C GLY A 129 3.74 5.77 0.45
N TYR A 130 3.74 6.88 1.22
CA TYR A 130 4.04 6.88 2.65
C TYR A 130 3.04 7.75 3.40
N ILE A 131 2.46 7.21 4.47
CA ILE A 131 1.58 7.92 5.39
C ILE A 131 2.16 7.81 6.80
N GLN A 132 2.46 8.94 7.40
CA GLN A 132 2.84 8.98 8.81
C GLN A 132 1.59 8.95 9.68
N LYS A 133 1.60 8.12 10.72
CA LYS A 133 0.53 8.11 11.75
C LYS A 133 0.59 9.43 12.57
N PRO A 134 -0.54 10.06 12.91
CA PRO A 134 -1.92 9.60 12.75
C PRO A 134 -2.41 9.69 11.30
N ILE A 135 -3.27 8.75 10.90
CA ILE A 135 -3.73 8.59 9.52
C ILE A 135 -4.77 9.67 9.18
N ASP A 136 -4.45 10.51 8.20
CA ASP A 136 -5.42 11.42 7.58
C ASP A 136 -6.24 10.65 6.53
N LYS A 137 -7.55 10.56 6.72
CA LYS A 137 -8.46 9.83 5.83
C LYS A 137 -8.39 10.32 4.39
N ASN A 138 -8.37 11.64 4.17
CA ASN A 138 -8.38 12.21 2.83
C ASN A 138 -7.08 11.87 2.08
N LYS A 139 -5.94 11.95 2.77
CA LYS A 139 -4.64 11.55 2.21
C LYS A 139 -4.60 10.07 1.88
N LEU A 140 -5.11 9.22 2.77
CA LEU A 140 -5.19 7.77 2.54
C LEU A 140 -6.03 7.48 1.30
N MET A 141 -7.23 8.04 1.21
CA MET A 141 -8.16 7.80 0.09
C MET A 141 -7.59 8.28 -1.25
N ALA A 142 -6.97 9.45 -1.28
CA ALA A 142 -6.35 9.99 -2.48
C ALA A 142 -5.19 9.11 -2.97
N LEU A 143 -4.33 8.64 -2.05
CA LEU A 143 -3.21 7.76 -2.37
C LEU A 143 -3.68 6.39 -2.83
N LEU A 144 -4.68 5.81 -2.17
CA LEU A 144 -5.30 4.55 -2.57
C LEU A 144 -5.88 4.62 -3.97
N THR A 145 -6.61 5.69 -4.29
CA THR A 145 -7.21 5.88 -5.61
C THR A 145 -6.16 5.90 -6.72
N SER A 146 -5.09 6.67 -6.55
CA SER A 146 -4.04 6.75 -7.55
C SER A 146 -3.31 5.41 -7.72
N THR A 147 -3.03 4.73 -6.61
CA THR A 147 -2.33 3.42 -6.60
C THR A 147 -3.21 2.31 -7.19
N ALA A 148 -4.51 2.30 -6.88
CA ALA A 148 -5.44 1.32 -7.40
C ALA A 148 -5.61 1.43 -8.92
N ASN A 149 -5.69 2.65 -9.45
CA ASN A 149 -5.72 2.88 -10.89
C ASN A 149 -4.44 2.38 -11.56
N GLU A 150 -3.28 2.61 -10.95
CA GLU A 150 -2.00 2.13 -11.48
C GLU A 150 -1.96 0.60 -11.55
N VAL A 151 -2.24 -0.09 -10.43
CA VAL A 151 -2.12 -1.55 -10.35
C VAL A 151 -3.16 -2.27 -11.22
N THR A 152 -4.36 -1.71 -11.34
CA THR A 152 -5.42 -2.27 -12.20
C THR A 152 -5.09 -2.12 -13.68
N ASN A 153 -4.57 -0.97 -14.09
CA ASN A 153 -4.13 -0.75 -15.48
C ASN A 153 -2.99 -1.70 -15.86
N LEU A 154 -2.01 -1.90 -14.99
CA LEU A 154 -0.91 -2.85 -15.22
C LEU A 154 -1.42 -4.29 -15.38
N HIS A 155 -2.39 -4.68 -14.56
CA HIS A 155 -3.00 -6.01 -14.64
C HIS A 155 -3.75 -6.20 -15.96
N GLN A 156 -4.52 -5.22 -16.42
CA GLN A 156 -5.26 -5.27 -17.68
C GLN A 156 -4.34 -5.35 -18.91
N LEU A 157 -3.17 -4.70 -18.87
CA LEU A 157 -2.20 -4.74 -19.96
C LEU A 157 -1.51 -6.10 -20.11
N LYS A 158 -1.39 -6.88 -19.04
CA LYS A 158 -0.74 -8.20 -19.06
C LYS A 158 -1.69 -9.37 -19.39
N ILE A 159 -3.01 -9.15 -19.37
CA ILE A 159 -4.02 -10.16 -19.72
C ILE A 159 -4.38 -10.15 -21.20
N LYS A 160 -3.98 -9.12 -21.94
CA LYS A 160 -4.10 -9.04 -23.40
C LYS A 160 -2.89 -9.68 -24.08
#